data_e5f290d5e509618ec8b6c72b813617e6
#
_entry.id   e5f290d5e509618ec8b6c72b813617e6
#
_cell.length_a   1.000
_cell.length_b   1.000
_cell.length_c   1.000
_cell.angle_alpha   90.00
_cell.angle_beta   90.00
_cell.angle_gamma   90.00
#
_symmetry.space_group_name_H-M   'P 1'
#
loop_
_entity.id
_entity.type
_entity.pdbx_description
1 polymer ?
#
loop_
_entity_poly.entity_id
_entity_poly.type
_entity_poly.pdbx_seq_one_letter_code
_entity_poly.pdbx_strand_id
1 'polypeptide(L)'
;MKNLDKKQAVLCHRKPLGRQRTRQRYLPQCIIGFLLLLISIAIQAQIPQELIDKARAAGMTEEQIQREIAKHRTEQTGINQIIKPATENTVSDRSHPTQQALLPLTEQRDEHKPKQPLENIVFGREIFSDKNLTFEPDLNMPTPKNYVLSAGDELLINVWGDSELNLKLSISPDGTILIPNVGPVSLSGLTIEAAENRIRQELGKIMATLDGSQPNTFVSVGLGQIRSIKVNIVGEAVAPGTYTLSSLATLFNALYAAGGVNDIGSLRNIKVYRNSKEIASLDVYDYLLNGKYETNIRLEDNDMIIIGPYEQLVTAGGKVKRDRTYELRRGETLADLLDMAGGFTGDAYTGSIRVKRKAGDRYKIATVNEEQFQTFVLQDGDSLMVDSVIPYYDNRIIISGAVWRPGEYELSPDVHTVKQLIEQASGLKGDEFVGRAQITRLNPDFTSSVIAINIVDILNGKVPDIELQKEDQ
;
A
#
# COMPACT_ATOMS: atom_id res chain seq x y z
N MET A 1 -52.78 -11.52 44.00
CA MET A 1 -52.50 -11.39 45.42
C MET A 1 -51.19 -10.62 45.50
N LYS A 2 -51.30 -9.31 45.78
CA LYS A 2 -50.92 -8.62 47.02
C LYS A 2 -49.40 -8.63 47.22
N ASN A 3 -48.63 -7.57 47.39
CA ASN A 3 -48.79 -6.18 47.79
C ASN A 3 -47.34 -5.62 47.74
N LEU A 4 -47.10 -4.41 47.24
CA LEU A 4 -46.95 -3.14 47.96
C LEU A 4 -45.89 -3.19 49.10
N ASP A 5 -44.92 -2.31 49.23
CA ASP A 5 -44.92 -0.87 49.48
C ASP A 5 -43.48 -0.34 49.51
N LYS A 6 -43.12 0.77 48.91
CA LYS A 6 -43.09 2.19 49.36
C LYS A 6 -42.10 2.57 50.45
N LYS A 7 -41.48 3.71 50.18
CA LYS A 7 -40.98 4.80 51.05
C LYS A 7 -39.50 4.73 51.41
N GLN A 8 -38.71 5.76 51.50
CA GLN A 8 -38.93 7.24 51.52
C GLN A 8 -37.59 7.96 51.39
N ALA A 9 -37.64 9.16 50.83
CA ALA A 9 -36.60 10.16 50.78
C ALA A 9 -36.25 10.75 52.19
N VAL A 10 -35.01 11.14 52.39
CA VAL A 10 -34.67 12.21 53.35
C VAL A 10 -33.60 13.10 52.78
N LEU A 11 -33.99 14.35 52.57
CA LEU A 11 -33.12 15.51 52.43
C LEU A 11 -32.36 15.76 53.73
N CYS A 12 -31.12 16.23 53.64
CA CYS A 12 -30.59 17.15 54.63
C CYS A 12 -29.58 18.14 53.96
N HIS A 13 -29.98 19.37 53.97
CA HIS A 13 -29.14 20.55 53.77
C HIS A 13 -28.05 20.68 54.83
N ARG A 14 -26.87 21.16 54.42
CA ARG A 14 -26.10 22.22 55.12
C ARG A 14 -24.99 22.79 54.25
N LYS A 15 -25.07 24.07 53.92
CA LYS A 15 -24.02 25.03 53.64
C LYS A 15 -23.57 25.70 54.94
N PRO A 16 -22.57 26.63 54.93
CA PRO A 16 -21.24 26.67 54.30
C PRO A 16 -20.15 27.03 55.32
N LEU A 17 -18.87 26.91 54.99
CA LEU A 17 -17.84 27.78 55.59
C LEU A 17 -16.61 27.84 54.67
N GLY A 18 -16.27 29.05 54.35
CA GLY A 18 -15.24 29.40 53.38
C GLY A 18 -13.81 29.27 53.91
N ARG A 19 -12.91 29.19 52.99
CA ARG A 19 -11.56 29.74 53.10
C ARG A 19 -11.00 30.10 51.74
N GLN A 20 -10.37 31.22 51.73
CA GLN A 20 -9.83 32.00 50.60
C GLN A 20 -8.60 31.40 49.96
N ARG A 21 -8.47 31.75 48.65
CA ARG A 21 -7.27 32.10 47.88
C ARG A 21 -6.14 31.09 47.74
N THR A 22 -6.00 30.55 46.49
CA THR A 22 -4.83 30.98 45.67
C THR A 22 -5.23 30.89 44.22
N ARG A 23 -5.30 32.09 43.59
CA ARG A 23 -5.33 32.23 42.10
C ARG A 23 -3.98 31.80 41.57
N GLN A 24 -3.89 30.62 40.95
CA GLN A 24 -2.84 30.31 40.02
C GLN A 24 -3.41 30.51 38.59
N ARG A 25 -2.79 31.46 37.89
CA ARG A 25 -3.09 31.87 36.53
C ARG A 25 -2.84 30.73 35.56
N TYR A 26 -3.87 30.07 35.06
CA TYR A 26 -3.85 29.26 33.87
C TYR A 26 -4.62 29.97 32.75
N LEU A 27 -3.98 30.96 32.11
CA LEU A 27 -4.54 31.62 30.96
C LEU A 27 -3.46 32.12 29.98
N PRO A 28 -2.60 31.25 29.43
CA PRO A 28 -2.12 31.56 28.10
C PRO A 28 -2.22 30.46 27.07
N GLN A 29 -2.52 29.19 27.42
CA GLN A 29 -2.47 28.07 26.45
C GLN A 29 -3.70 28.01 25.51
N CYS A 30 -4.87 28.47 25.92
CA CYS A 30 -6.05 28.49 25.03
C CYS A 30 -6.02 29.62 24.00
N ILE A 31 -5.32 30.72 24.26
CA ILE A 31 -5.21 31.85 23.30
C ILE A 31 -4.21 31.53 22.20
N ILE A 32 -3.16 30.76 22.50
CA ILE A 32 -2.15 30.29 21.51
C ILE A 32 -2.77 29.29 20.52
N GLY A 33 -3.63 28.39 20.99
CA GLY A 33 -4.35 27.43 20.14
C GLY A 33 -5.34 28.10 19.17
N PHE A 34 -5.97 29.19 19.57
CA PHE A 34 -6.91 29.91 18.72
C PHE A 34 -6.21 30.84 17.69
N LEU A 35 -5.00 31.31 18.00
CA LEU A 35 -4.18 32.09 17.08
C LEU A 35 -3.59 31.18 15.95
N LEU A 36 -3.27 29.91 16.25
CA LEU A 36 -2.76 28.94 15.29
C LEU A 36 -3.83 28.47 14.28
N LEU A 37 -5.10 28.48 14.64
CA LEU A 37 -6.20 28.06 13.75
C LEU A 37 -6.57 29.11 12.70
N LEU A 38 -6.24 30.38 12.93
CA LEU A 38 -6.52 31.48 11.98
C LEU A 38 -5.39 31.70 10.96
N ILE A 39 -4.21 31.10 11.16
CA ILE A 39 -3.04 31.25 10.26
C ILE A 39 -3.12 30.27 9.07
N SER A 40 -3.99 29.26 9.12
CA SER A 40 -4.11 28.25 8.05
C SER A 40 -4.87 28.72 6.79
N ILE A 41 -5.34 29.96 6.70
CA ILE A 41 -6.23 30.41 5.60
C ILE A 41 -5.62 31.56 4.75
N ALA A 42 -4.40 31.98 4.98
CA ALA A 42 -3.79 33.05 4.18
C ALA A 42 -2.57 32.60 3.39
N ILE A 43 -2.80 32.03 2.21
CA ILE A 43 -1.82 31.97 1.13
C ILE A 43 -1.73 33.35 0.48
N GLN A 44 -0.59 33.99 0.63
CA GLN A 44 0.00 35.19 0.03
C GLN A 44 0.18 36.41 0.94
N ALA A 45 1.46 36.68 1.21
CA ALA A 45 2.10 37.97 1.48
C ALA A 45 1.58 38.82 2.66
N GLN A 46 2.48 39.05 3.61
CA GLN A 46 2.40 39.98 4.73
C GLN A 46 1.43 39.59 5.87
N ILE A 47 2.06 39.29 7.01
CA ILE A 47 1.33 39.04 8.26
C ILE A 47 0.51 40.28 8.55
N PRO A 48 -0.82 40.20 8.72
CA PRO A 48 -1.65 41.35 8.99
C PRO A 48 -1.23 42.05 10.28
N GLN A 49 -1.11 43.36 10.24
CA GLN A 49 -0.72 44.21 11.37
C GLN A 49 -1.59 43.95 12.63
N GLU A 50 -2.84 43.59 12.39
CA GLU A 50 -3.82 43.24 13.42
C GLU A 50 -3.44 42.05 14.30
N LEU A 51 -2.68 41.09 13.76
CA LEU A 51 -2.17 39.91 14.51
C LEU A 51 -0.97 40.29 15.39
N ILE A 52 -0.12 41.20 14.92
CA ILE A 52 1.00 41.73 15.69
C ILE A 52 0.47 42.55 16.87
N ASP A 53 -0.57 43.37 16.65
CA ASP A 53 -1.20 44.19 17.69
C ASP A 53 -1.93 43.32 18.72
N LYS A 54 -2.56 42.22 18.33
CA LYS A 54 -3.17 41.23 19.24
C LYS A 54 -2.14 40.50 20.08
N ALA A 55 -0.99 40.13 19.51
CA ALA A 55 0.11 39.49 20.24
C ALA A 55 0.72 40.45 21.27
N ARG A 56 0.84 41.75 20.91
CA ARG A 56 1.30 42.82 21.80
C ARG A 56 0.30 43.07 22.93
N ALA A 57 -1.00 43.07 22.65
CA ALA A 57 -2.05 43.16 23.66
C ALA A 57 -2.13 41.94 24.60
N ALA A 58 -1.64 40.76 24.15
CA ALA A 58 -1.52 39.55 24.96
C ALA A 58 -0.27 39.51 25.86
N GLY A 59 0.57 40.61 25.83
CA GLY A 59 1.75 40.76 26.69
C GLY A 59 3.02 40.07 26.17
N MET A 60 3.10 39.75 24.87
CA MET A 60 4.32 39.28 24.25
C MET A 60 5.30 40.44 23.96
N THR A 61 6.59 40.19 24.22
CA THR A 61 7.62 41.19 23.89
C THR A 61 7.91 41.18 22.39
N GLU A 62 8.38 42.32 21.86
CA GLU A 62 8.73 42.49 20.43
C GLU A 62 9.70 41.40 19.95
N GLU A 63 10.66 41.02 20.81
CA GLU A 63 11.63 39.93 20.51
C GLU A 63 10.99 38.55 20.44
N GLN A 64 9.95 38.26 21.21
CA GLN A 64 9.20 37.01 21.16
C GLN A 64 8.34 36.95 19.89
N ILE A 65 7.72 38.06 19.51
CA ILE A 65 6.94 38.16 18.28
C ILE A 65 7.86 37.94 17.05
N GLN A 66 9.03 38.56 17.02
CA GLN A 66 10.00 38.43 15.94
C GLN A 66 10.56 36.98 15.83
N ARG A 67 10.80 36.31 16.95
CA ARG A 67 11.25 34.88 16.95
C ARG A 67 10.19 33.93 16.40
N GLU A 68 8.93 34.16 16.72
CA GLU A 68 7.85 33.32 16.22
C GLU A 68 7.61 33.54 14.72
N ILE A 69 7.71 34.78 14.26
CA ILE A 69 7.67 35.15 12.82
C ILE A 69 8.84 34.49 12.05
N ALA A 70 10.06 34.53 12.61
CA ALA A 70 11.24 33.91 11.99
C ALA A 70 11.14 32.38 11.90
N LYS A 71 10.58 31.72 12.91
CA LYS A 71 10.36 30.28 12.95
C LYS A 71 9.42 29.80 11.86
N HIS A 72 8.30 30.48 11.67
CA HIS A 72 7.35 30.17 10.59
C HIS A 72 7.88 30.50 9.18
N ARG A 73 8.79 31.47 9.05
CA ARG A 73 9.45 31.79 7.79
C ARG A 73 10.44 30.70 7.36
N THR A 74 11.09 30.04 8.30
CA THR A 74 12.06 28.96 8.05
C THR A 74 11.34 27.65 7.63
N GLU A 75 10.16 27.38 8.17
CA GLU A 75 9.33 26.23 7.77
C GLU A 75 8.74 26.37 6.36
N GLN A 76 8.46 27.59 5.90
CA GLN A 76 7.96 27.84 4.53
C GLN A 76 9.03 27.80 3.44
N THR A 77 10.32 28.05 3.78
CA THR A 77 11.41 28.06 2.78
C THR A 77 11.86 26.63 2.41
N GLY A 78 11.49 25.61 3.19
CA GLY A 78 11.79 24.21 2.91
C GLY A 78 10.94 23.55 1.81
N ILE A 79 9.83 24.17 1.41
CA ILE A 79 8.88 23.57 0.45
C ILE A 79 9.05 24.08 -1.00
N ASN A 80 9.80 25.16 -1.22
CA ASN A 80 9.91 25.82 -2.54
C ASN A 80 11.19 25.58 -3.34
N GLN A 81 11.96 24.52 -3.06
CA GLN A 81 13.16 24.21 -3.84
C GLN A 81 13.03 23.02 -4.83
N ILE A 82 11.85 22.69 -5.26
CA ILE A 82 11.69 21.73 -6.36
C ILE A 82 10.79 22.38 -7.42
N ILE A 83 11.33 23.26 -8.27
CA ILE A 83 10.95 23.51 -9.67
C ILE A 83 11.81 24.67 -10.19
N LYS A 84 12.84 24.37 -10.99
CA LYS A 84 13.33 25.28 -12.05
C LYS A 84 13.69 24.47 -13.29
N PRO A 85 13.22 24.90 -14.46
CA PRO A 85 13.49 24.24 -15.73
C PRO A 85 14.89 24.55 -16.27
N ALA A 86 15.41 23.58 -16.98
CA ALA A 86 16.67 23.68 -17.72
C ALA A 86 16.51 24.58 -18.96
N THR A 87 17.44 25.51 -19.15
CA THR A 87 17.84 25.99 -20.48
C THR A 87 19.26 26.55 -20.47
N GLU A 88 20.00 26.02 -21.43
CA GLU A 88 21.06 26.60 -22.26
C GLU A 88 22.51 26.62 -21.82
N ASN A 89 23.26 25.97 -22.69
CA ASN A 89 24.67 25.83 -22.91
C ASN A 89 25.45 27.15 -22.97
N THR A 90 26.71 27.11 -22.46
CA THR A 90 27.85 27.59 -23.28
C THR A 90 29.17 26.96 -22.80
N VAL A 91 30.05 26.73 -23.75
CA VAL A 91 31.29 25.98 -23.83
C VAL A 91 32.49 26.81 -23.34
N SER A 92 33.54 26.07 -22.93
CA SER A 92 34.99 26.38 -22.85
C SER A 92 35.49 26.78 -21.44
N ASP A 93 36.61 26.34 -20.91
CA ASP A 93 37.89 25.88 -21.50
C ASP A 93 38.72 25.16 -20.41
N ARG A 94 39.72 24.44 -20.85
CA ARG A 94 40.68 23.56 -20.14
C ARG A 94 41.53 24.23 -19.09
N SER A 95 41.86 23.51 -17.99
CA SER A 95 43.25 23.20 -17.58
C SER A 95 43.29 22.38 -16.27
N HIS A 96 44.10 21.32 -16.30
CA HIS A 96 44.57 20.41 -15.22
C HIS A 96 45.62 21.05 -14.34
N PRO A 97 46.20 20.29 -13.35
CA PRO A 97 45.65 19.60 -12.18
C PRO A 97 46.32 20.05 -10.88
N THR A 98 45.89 19.64 -9.70
CA THR A 98 46.80 19.20 -8.60
C THR A 98 46.10 19.00 -7.25
N GLN A 99 46.42 17.86 -6.68
CA GLN A 99 46.50 17.50 -5.25
C GLN A 99 45.21 17.09 -4.50
N GLN A 100 45.28 15.82 -4.22
CA GLN A 100 44.57 15.06 -3.21
C GLN A 100 44.72 15.68 -1.82
N ALA A 101 43.60 15.90 -1.14
CA ALA A 101 43.50 15.92 0.29
C ALA A 101 42.52 14.83 0.72
N LEU A 102 43.04 13.80 1.33
CA LEU A 102 42.31 12.79 2.05
C LEU A 102 41.49 13.46 3.17
N LEU A 103 40.19 13.49 3.05
CA LEU A 103 39.25 13.75 4.15
C LEU A 103 38.75 12.40 4.68
N PRO A 104 38.63 12.23 5.99
CA PRO A 104 38.19 10.97 6.58
C PRO A 104 36.76 10.69 6.23
N LEU A 105 36.49 9.43 5.85
CA LEU A 105 35.16 8.85 5.72
C LEU A 105 34.43 8.96 7.08
N THR A 106 33.67 10.03 7.25
CA THR A 106 32.64 10.06 8.27
C THR A 106 31.54 9.14 7.73
N GLU A 107 31.40 7.99 8.36
CA GLU A 107 30.21 7.16 8.24
C GLU A 107 29.00 8.06 8.47
N GLN A 108 28.28 8.39 7.39
CA GLN A 108 26.92 8.86 7.51
C GLN A 108 26.12 7.66 8.03
N ARG A 109 25.98 7.58 9.36
CA ARG A 109 24.87 6.87 9.96
C ARG A 109 23.64 7.45 9.31
N ASP A 110 22.99 6.68 8.42
CA ASP A 110 21.60 6.87 8.08
C ASP A 110 20.82 6.89 9.39
N GLU A 111 20.52 8.10 9.85
CA GLU A 111 19.53 8.28 10.89
C GLU A 111 18.26 7.62 10.35
N HIS A 112 17.99 6.42 10.83
CA HIS A 112 16.67 5.81 10.75
C HIS A 112 15.71 6.84 11.33
N LYS A 113 15.11 7.67 10.46
CA LYS A 113 13.87 8.34 10.82
C LYS A 113 12.98 7.24 11.38
N PRO A 114 12.46 7.37 12.60
CA PRO A 114 11.51 6.42 13.11
C PRO A 114 10.42 6.33 12.04
N LYS A 115 10.27 5.14 11.42
CA LYS A 115 9.12 4.86 10.58
C LYS A 115 7.94 5.25 11.43
N GLN A 116 7.17 6.25 10.98
CA GLN A 116 5.88 6.56 11.59
C GLN A 116 5.19 5.20 11.78
N PRO A 117 4.56 4.95 12.93
CA PRO A 117 3.81 3.72 13.12
C PRO A 117 2.93 3.61 11.87
N LEU A 118 3.07 2.51 11.13
CA LEU A 118 2.32 2.23 9.92
C LEU A 118 0.86 2.44 10.31
N GLU A 119 0.31 3.60 9.98
CA GLU A 119 -1.12 3.83 10.05
C GLU A 119 -1.73 2.63 9.35
N ASN A 120 -2.71 2.00 9.96
CA ASN A 120 -3.33 0.74 9.57
C ASN A 120 -3.89 0.80 8.14
N ILE A 121 -2.99 0.87 7.15
CA ILE A 121 -3.37 0.89 5.75
C ILE A 121 -3.81 -0.52 5.41
N VAL A 122 -5.11 -0.67 5.20
CA VAL A 122 -5.70 -1.93 4.75
C VAL A 122 -5.18 -2.21 3.35
N PHE A 123 -4.62 -3.42 3.15
CA PHE A 123 -4.09 -3.87 1.87
C PHE A 123 -5.12 -3.72 0.74
N GLY A 124 -4.70 -3.16 -0.37
CA GLY A 124 -5.52 -3.00 -1.57
C GLY A 124 -6.36 -1.73 -1.65
N ARG A 125 -6.55 -0.97 -0.56
CA ARG A 125 -7.31 0.30 -0.62
C ARG A 125 -6.61 1.36 -1.46
N GLU A 126 -5.29 1.35 -1.47
CA GLU A 126 -4.47 2.28 -2.23
C GLU A 126 -4.67 2.20 -3.75
N ILE A 127 -5.19 1.08 -4.29
CA ILE A 127 -5.39 0.92 -5.74
C ILE A 127 -6.34 1.96 -6.33
N PHE A 128 -7.29 2.45 -5.54
CA PHE A 128 -8.27 3.45 -5.99
C PHE A 128 -7.85 4.89 -5.65
N SER A 129 -6.81 5.09 -4.84
CA SER A 129 -6.34 6.40 -4.39
C SER A 129 -5.06 6.86 -5.10
N ASP A 130 -4.35 5.96 -5.81
CA ASP A 130 -3.15 6.30 -6.54
C ASP A 130 -3.51 7.09 -7.81
N LYS A 131 -3.08 8.36 -7.84
CA LYS A 131 -3.32 9.28 -8.97
C LYS A 131 -2.61 8.88 -10.26
N ASN A 132 -1.63 7.98 -10.19
CA ASN A 132 -0.89 7.48 -11.35
C ASN A 132 -1.56 6.25 -11.99
N LEU A 133 -2.49 5.61 -11.28
CA LEU A 133 -3.29 4.51 -11.82
C LEU A 133 -4.60 5.09 -12.35
N THR A 134 -4.84 4.95 -13.63
CA THR A 134 -6.13 5.31 -14.23
C THR A 134 -6.83 4.07 -14.73
N PHE A 135 -8.08 3.90 -14.32
CA PHE A 135 -8.99 2.91 -14.87
C PHE A 135 -10.00 3.59 -15.82
N GLU A 136 -9.63 4.75 -16.36
CA GLU A 136 -10.45 5.40 -17.38
C GLU A 136 -10.57 4.49 -18.60
N PRO A 137 -11.77 4.32 -19.16
CA PRO A 137 -11.92 3.53 -20.37
C PRO A 137 -11.18 4.21 -21.51
N ASP A 138 -10.33 3.47 -22.19
CA ASP A 138 -9.67 3.98 -23.41
C ASP A 138 -10.71 4.08 -24.53
N LEU A 139 -11.07 5.30 -24.85
CA LEU A 139 -12.06 5.60 -25.92
C LEU A 139 -11.47 5.33 -27.32
N ASN A 140 -10.15 5.16 -27.45
CA ASN A 140 -9.46 4.87 -28.70
C ASN A 140 -9.23 3.35 -28.91
N MET A 141 -9.72 2.51 -28.01
CA MET A 141 -9.62 1.05 -28.20
C MET A 141 -10.44 0.61 -29.43
N PRO A 142 -9.94 -0.36 -30.21
CA PRO A 142 -10.74 -0.99 -31.24
C PRO A 142 -12.03 -1.52 -30.67
N THR A 143 -13.15 -1.23 -31.33
CA THR A 143 -14.46 -1.68 -30.85
C THR A 143 -14.49 -3.19 -30.69
N PRO A 144 -14.85 -3.72 -29.52
CA PRO A 144 -14.96 -5.15 -29.33
C PRO A 144 -16.05 -5.73 -30.25
N LYS A 145 -15.74 -6.81 -30.99
CA LYS A 145 -16.67 -7.43 -31.94
C LYS A 145 -17.99 -7.87 -31.31
N ASN A 146 -17.97 -8.20 -30.02
CA ASN A 146 -19.12 -8.58 -29.20
C ASN A 146 -19.85 -7.39 -28.55
N TYR A 147 -19.54 -6.14 -28.93
CA TYR A 147 -20.26 -4.98 -28.43
C TYR A 147 -21.69 -5.01 -28.94
N VAL A 148 -22.65 -4.92 -28.03
CA VAL A 148 -24.08 -4.91 -28.36
C VAL A 148 -24.54 -3.46 -28.51
N LEU A 149 -25.03 -3.14 -29.69
CA LEU A 149 -25.54 -1.83 -30.06
C LEU A 149 -26.84 -1.50 -29.33
N SER A 150 -27.00 -0.23 -28.96
CA SER A 150 -28.22 0.26 -28.32
C SER A 150 -28.47 1.72 -28.70
N ALA A 151 -29.66 2.20 -28.34
CA ALA A 151 -30.01 3.60 -28.55
C ALA A 151 -28.97 4.55 -27.99
N GLY A 152 -28.60 5.59 -28.76
CA GLY A 152 -27.60 6.57 -28.40
C GLY A 152 -26.16 6.24 -28.88
N ASP A 153 -25.88 5.01 -29.33
CA ASP A 153 -24.61 4.70 -29.98
C ASP A 153 -24.53 5.36 -31.37
N GLU A 154 -23.35 5.83 -31.73
CA GLU A 154 -23.10 6.40 -33.03
C GLU A 154 -22.29 5.42 -33.89
N LEU A 155 -22.77 5.19 -35.13
CA LEU A 155 -22.13 4.32 -36.08
C LEU A 155 -21.45 5.12 -37.20
N LEU A 156 -20.25 4.70 -37.55
CA LEU A 156 -19.52 5.13 -38.73
C LEU A 156 -19.66 4.06 -39.80
N ILE A 157 -20.39 4.34 -40.84
CA ILE A 157 -20.63 3.43 -41.99
C ILE A 157 -19.80 3.95 -43.11
N ASN A 158 -18.76 3.21 -43.48
CA ASN A 158 -17.87 3.54 -44.61
C ASN A 158 -18.12 2.54 -45.76
N VAL A 159 -18.42 3.05 -46.90
CA VAL A 159 -18.59 2.28 -48.14
C VAL A 159 -17.53 2.79 -49.14
N TRP A 160 -16.80 1.88 -49.78
CA TRP A 160 -15.79 2.22 -50.76
C TRP A 160 -15.74 1.23 -51.92
N GLY A 161 -15.13 1.62 -53.01
CA GLY A 161 -15.09 0.84 -54.26
C GLY A 161 -15.77 1.58 -55.39
N ASP A 162 -16.64 0.91 -56.12
CA ASP A 162 -17.42 1.51 -57.21
C ASP A 162 -18.42 2.56 -56.72
N SER A 163 -18.81 2.50 -55.45
CA SER A 163 -19.65 3.49 -54.77
C SER A 163 -18.93 3.96 -53.50
N GLU A 164 -18.96 5.25 -53.23
CA GLU A 164 -18.38 5.84 -52.05
C GLU A 164 -19.49 6.51 -51.21
N LEU A 165 -19.56 6.13 -49.92
CA LEU A 165 -20.53 6.69 -48.98
C LEU A 165 -19.94 6.63 -47.54
N ASN A 166 -19.87 7.79 -46.91
CA ASN A 166 -19.44 7.88 -45.51
C ASN A 166 -20.57 8.48 -44.67
N LEU A 167 -21.11 7.71 -43.79
CA LEU A 167 -22.22 8.12 -42.95
C LEU A 167 -21.83 8.05 -41.48
N LYS A 168 -22.28 9.03 -40.74
CA LYS A 168 -22.22 9.11 -39.31
C LYS A 168 -23.64 9.21 -38.76
N LEU A 169 -24.16 8.10 -38.20
CA LEU A 169 -25.54 7.96 -37.80
C LEU A 169 -25.69 7.49 -36.36
N SER A 170 -26.55 8.16 -35.59
CA SER A 170 -26.88 7.74 -34.22
C SER A 170 -28.08 6.83 -34.23
N ILE A 171 -28.06 5.79 -33.36
CA ILE A 171 -29.17 4.90 -33.14
C ILE A 171 -30.26 5.65 -32.37
N SER A 172 -31.45 5.74 -32.95
CA SER A 172 -32.59 6.40 -32.33
C SER A 172 -33.09 5.66 -31.08
N PRO A 173 -33.96 6.27 -30.24
CA PRO A 173 -34.60 5.59 -29.10
C PRO A 173 -35.37 4.34 -29.49
N ASP A 174 -35.87 4.29 -30.73
CA ASP A 174 -36.56 3.12 -31.28
C ASP A 174 -35.62 2.01 -31.76
N GLY A 175 -34.32 2.17 -31.54
CA GLY A 175 -33.30 1.19 -31.89
C GLY A 175 -32.95 1.12 -33.37
N THR A 176 -33.31 2.16 -34.17
CA THR A 176 -33.08 2.20 -35.62
C THR A 176 -32.08 3.30 -36.01
N ILE A 177 -31.41 3.12 -37.16
CA ILE A 177 -30.75 4.18 -37.89
C ILE A 177 -31.48 4.51 -39.17
N LEU A 178 -31.43 5.76 -39.60
CA LEU A 178 -32.03 6.16 -40.90
C LEU A 178 -30.92 6.27 -41.94
N ILE A 179 -30.86 5.28 -42.85
CA ILE A 179 -29.87 5.29 -43.94
C ILE A 179 -30.53 6.00 -45.16
N PRO A 180 -29.91 7.03 -45.76
CA PRO A 180 -30.40 7.70 -46.92
C PRO A 180 -30.69 6.72 -48.08
N ASN A 181 -31.84 6.86 -48.72
CA ASN A 181 -32.35 6.02 -49.81
C ASN A 181 -32.66 4.56 -49.45
N VAL A 182 -32.40 4.11 -48.21
CA VAL A 182 -32.77 2.78 -47.71
C VAL A 182 -33.98 2.87 -46.77
N GLY A 183 -33.91 3.85 -45.85
CA GLY A 183 -34.93 3.99 -44.83
C GLY A 183 -34.45 3.54 -43.45
N PRO A 184 -35.37 3.27 -42.49
CA PRO A 184 -35.03 2.87 -41.14
C PRO A 184 -34.54 1.41 -41.08
N VAL A 185 -33.38 1.19 -40.42
CA VAL A 185 -32.80 -0.14 -40.21
C VAL A 185 -32.67 -0.38 -38.70
N SER A 186 -33.28 -1.43 -38.20
CA SER A 186 -33.20 -1.81 -36.77
C SER A 186 -31.90 -2.51 -36.47
N LEU A 187 -31.14 -1.96 -35.47
CA LEU A 187 -29.81 -2.42 -35.08
C LEU A 187 -29.68 -2.65 -33.58
N SER A 188 -30.60 -2.16 -32.76
CA SER A 188 -30.53 -2.34 -31.31
C SER A 188 -30.54 -3.82 -30.94
N GLY A 189 -29.67 -4.24 -30.02
CA GLY A 189 -29.52 -5.63 -29.61
C GLY A 189 -28.65 -6.49 -30.50
N LEU A 190 -28.16 -5.97 -31.63
CA LEU A 190 -27.22 -6.66 -32.50
C LEU A 190 -25.78 -6.38 -32.07
N THR A 191 -24.89 -7.34 -32.28
CA THR A 191 -23.44 -7.08 -32.23
C THR A 191 -23.01 -6.24 -33.43
N ILE A 192 -21.85 -5.60 -33.34
CA ILE A 192 -21.31 -4.79 -34.46
C ILE A 192 -21.18 -5.63 -35.75
N GLU A 193 -20.72 -6.87 -35.64
CA GLU A 193 -20.60 -7.78 -36.77
C GLU A 193 -21.97 -8.12 -37.37
N ALA A 194 -22.98 -8.40 -36.54
CA ALA A 194 -24.32 -8.65 -36.96
C ALA A 194 -24.98 -7.40 -37.62
N ALA A 195 -24.68 -6.23 -37.07
CA ALA A 195 -25.14 -4.95 -37.61
C ALA A 195 -24.49 -4.63 -38.96
N GLU A 196 -23.18 -4.89 -39.12
CA GLU A 196 -22.49 -4.75 -40.40
C GLU A 196 -23.13 -5.63 -41.49
N ASN A 197 -23.40 -6.90 -41.17
CA ASN A 197 -24.09 -7.80 -42.10
C ASN A 197 -25.51 -7.32 -42.43
N ARG A 198 -26.24 -6.80 -41.46
CA ARG A 198 -27.59 -6.26 -41.65
C ARG A 198 -27.55 -5.00 -42.55
N ILE A 199 -26.62 -4.07 -42.26
CA ILE A 199 -26.43 -2.85 -43.07
C ILE A 199 -26.01 -3.22 -44.49
N ARG A 200 -25.11 -4.20 -44.69
CA ARG A 200 -24.70 -4.69 -45.99
C ARG A 200 -25.86 -5.21 -46.80
N GLN A 201 -26.74 -6.03 -46.19
CA GLN A 201 -27.95 -6.56 -46.85
C GLN A 201 -28.92 -5.45 -47.28
N GLU A 202 -29.12 -4.45 -46.39
CA GLU A 202 -30.04 -3.34 -46.74
C GLU A 202 -29.44 -2.42 -47.81
N LEU A 203 -28.15 -2.14 -47.79
CA LEU A 203 -27.46 -1.38 -48.84
C LEU A 203 -27.36 -2.12 -50.17
N GLY A 204 -27.26 -3.46 -50.15
CA GLY A 204 -27.29 -4.32 -51.33
C GLY A 204 -28.57 -4.21 -52.17
N LYS A 205 -29.67 -3.80 -51.53
CA LYS A 205 -30.94 -3.56 -52.25
C LYS A 205 -30.87 -2.36 -53.19
N ILE A 206 -29.98 -1.39 -52.92
CA ILE A 206 -29.80 -0.16 -53.71
C ILE A 206 -28.46 -0.07 -54.42
N MET A 207 -27.45 -0.86 -54.01
CA MET A 207 -26.11 -0.90 -54.55
C MET A 207 -25.83 -2.31 -55.10
N ALA A 208 -26.08 -2.52 -56.40
CA ALA A 208 -25.94 -3.85 -57.04
C ALA A 208 -24.49 -4.39 -57.04
N THR A 209 -23.49 -3.54 -56.80
CA THR A 209 -22.06 -3.89 -56.76
C THR A 209 -21.62 -4.47 -55.39
N LEU A 210 -22.48 -4.46 -54.38
CA LEU A 210 -22.20 -5.03 -53.06
C LEU A 210 -22.36 -6.56 -53.00
N ASP A 211 -23.30 -7.13 -53.75
CA ASP A 211 -23.72 -8.55 -53.65
C ASP A 211 -23.58 -9.34 -54.96
N GLY A 212 -22.73 -8.85 -55.93
CA GLY A 212 -22.50 -9.53 -57.20
C GLY A 212 -21.50 -10.69 -57.12
N SER A 213 -21.39 -11.48 -58.20
CA SER A 213 -20.37 -12.55 -58.32
C SER A 213 -18.91 -12.08 -58.23
N GLN A 214 -18.70 -10.78 -58.39
CA GLN A 214 -17.44 -10.07 -58.14
C GLN A 214 -17.75 -8.73 -57.46
N PRO A 215 -17.82 -8.70 -56.13
CA PRO A 215 -18.16 -7.49 -55.41
C PRO A 215 -17.01 -6.49 -55.52
N ASN A 216 -17.27 -5.30 -56.05
CA ASN A 216 -16.33 -4.19 -56.18
C ASN A 216 -16.66 -3.06 -55.20
N THR A 217 -17.65 -3.24 -54.33
CA THR A 217 -18.00 -2.30 -53.28
C THR A 217 -17.93 -3.02 -51.92
N PHE A 218 -17.34 -2.37 -50.96
CA PHE A 218 -17.10 -2.91 -49.60
C PHE A 218 -17.76 -2.00 -48.58
N VAL A 219 -18.20 -2.61 -47.48
CA VAL A 219 -18.82 -1.91 -46.33
C VAL A 219 -18.05 -2.26 -45.08
N SER A 220 -17.78 -1.26 -44.26
CA SER A 220 -17.26 -1.41 -42.90
C SER A 220 -18.11 -0.57 -41.96
N VAL A 221 -18.45 -1.15 -40.82
CA VAL A 221 -19.21 -0.48 -39.77
C VAL A 221 -18.34 -0.41 -38.50
N GLY A 222 -18.04 0.81 -38.09
CA GLY A 222 -17.34 1.11 -36.86
C GLY A 222 -18.22 1.84 -35.85
N LEU A 223 -17.81 1.83 -34.60
CA LEU A 223 -18.39 2.70 -33.58
C LEU A 223 -17.76 4.11 -33.70
N GLY A 224 -18.61 5.12 -33.69
CA GLY A 224 -18.20 6.51 -33.53
C GLY A 224 -18.20 6.89 -32.05
N GLN A 225 -19.08 7.80 -31.68
CA GLN A 225 -19.25 8.18 -30.29
C GLN A 225 -20.00 7.09 -29.52
N ILE A 226 -19.45 6.68 -28.38
CA ILE A 226 -20.03 5.66 -27.51
C ILE A 226 -21.00 6.33 -26.56
N ARG A 227 -22.17 5.73 -26.37
CA ARG A 227 -23.17 6.24 -25.40
C ARG A 227 -22.65 6.21 -23.97
N SER A 228 -23.21 7.10 -23.17
CA SER A 228 -23.04 7.06 -21.72
C SER A 228 -24.10 6.20 -21.06
N ILE A 229 -23.73 5.53 -19.97
CA ILE A 229 -24.63 4.77 -19.09
C ILE A 229 -24.64 5.44 -17.71
N LYS A 230 -25.73 5.26 -16.98
CA LYS A 230 -25.84 5.68 -15.58
C LYS A 230 -25.79 4.44 -14.69
N VAL A 231 -24.85 4.43 -13.74
CA VAL A 231 -24.71 3.38 -12.75
C VAL A 231 -24.85 3.97 -11.35
N ASN A 232 -25.43 3.22 -10.43
CA ASN A 232 -25.65 3.65 -9.07
C ASN A 232 -24.67 2.91 -8.15
N ILE A 233 -23.87 3.66 -7.38
CA ILE A 233 -22.95 3.10 -6.39
C ILE A 233 -23.50 3.46 -5.01
N VAL A 234 -23.76 2.44 -4.20
CA VAL A 234 -24.38 2.58 -2.87
C VAL A 234 -23.59 1.78 -1.82
N GLY A 235 -23.82 2.10 -0.55
CA GLY A 235 -23.12 1.49 0.58
C GLY A 235 -21.81 2.20 0.87
N GLU A 236 -20.78 1.44 1.19
CA GLU A 236 -19.52 1.94 1.77
C GLU A 236 -18.48 2.39 0.71
N ALA A 237 -18.92 3.16 -0.29
CA ALA A 237 -18.03 3.88 -1.20
C ALA A 237 -17.51 5.17 -0.57
N VAL A 238 -16.36 5.69 -1.05
CA VAL A 238 -15.86 7.03 -0.68
C VAL A 238 -16.86 8.11 -1.10
N ALA A 239 -17.40 8.01 -2.32
CA ALA A 239 -18.42 8.93 -2.82
C ALA A 239 -19.59 8.10 -3.40
N PRO A 240 -20.59 7.69 -2.59
CA PRO A 240 -21.78 7.00 -3.10
C PRO A 240 -22.65 7.95 -3.92
N GLY A 241 -23.27 7.42 -4.99
CA GLY A 241 -24.10 8.24 -5.87
C GLY A 241 -24.34 7.62 -7.24
N THR A 242 -24.93 8.40 -8.14
CA THR A 242 -25.14 8.01 -9.54
C THR A 242 -24.03 8.58 -10.41
N TYR A 243 -23.37 7.71 -11.16
CA TYR A 243 -22.25 8.04 -12.04
C TYR A 243 -22.66 7.90 -13.50
N THR A 244 -22.21 8.85 -14.33
CA THR A 244 -22.35 8.77 -15.78
C THR A 244 -21.02 8.30 -16.34
N LEU A 245 -20.98 7.10 -16.91
CA LEU A 245 -19.80 6.44 -17.42
C LEU A 245 -19.98 6.07 -18.90
N SER A 246 -18.91 5.76 -19.60
CA SER A 246 -18.97 5.16 -20.93
C SER A 246 -19.62 3.77 -20.86
N SER A 247 -20.36 3.37 -21.89
CA SER A 247 -20.93 2.01 -21.98
C SER A 247 -19.86 0.91 -22.13
N LEU A 248 -18.59 1.28 -22.29
CA LEU A 248 -17.46 0.34 -22.22
C LEU A 248 -16.89 0.20 -20.79
N ALA A 249 -17.39 0.99 -19.85
CA ALA A 249 -16.87 0.97 -18.48
C ALA A 249 -17.13 -0.36 -17.80
N THR A 250 -16.15 -0.78 -17.03
CA THR A 250 -16.19 -1.98 -16.20
C THR A 250 -16.46 -1.62 -14.74
N LEU A 251 -16.65 -2.63 -13.90
CA LEU A 251 -16.83 -2.44 -12.46
C LEU A 251 -15.67 -1.69 -11.82
N PHE A 252 -14.41 -1.97 -12.20
CA PHE A 252 -13.25 -1.22 -11.69
C PHE A 252 -13.27 0.25 -12.10
N ASN A 253 -13.71 0.58 -13.34
CA ASN A 253 -13.85 1.96 -13.76
C ASN A 253 -14.84 2.72 -12.86
N ALA A 254 -15.96 2.09 -12.51
CA ALA A 254 -16.97 2.69 -11.64
C ALA A 254 -16.46 2.88 -10.21
N LEU A 255 -15.76 1.87 -9.65
CA LEU A 255 -15.14 1.98 -8.34
C LEU A 255 -14.08 3.09 -8.30
N TYR A 256 -13.24 3.18 -9.32
CA TYR A 256 -12.26 4.24 -9.43
C TYR A 256 -12.93 5.63 -9.51
N ALA A 257 -13.98 5.78 -10.30
CA ALA A 257 -14.75 7.03 -10.38
C ALA A 257 -15.36 7.45 -9.04
N ALA A 258 -15.73 6.48 -8.20
CA ALA A 258 -16.24 6.71 -6.85
C ALA A 258 -15.14 6.94 -5.79
N GLY A 259 -13.86 6.87 -6.17
CA GLY A 259 -12.73 6.96 -5.25
C GLY A 259 -12.49 5.71 -4.42
N GLY A 260 -13.09 4.56 -4.82
CA GLY A 260 -12.98 3.28 -4.14
C GLY A 260 -13.91 3.12 -2.94
N VAL A 261 -13.46 2.34 -1.96
CA VAL A 261 -14.20 2.06 -0.72
C VAL A 261 -13.77 2.98 0.41
N ASN A 262 -14.69 3.33 1.32
CA ASN A 262 -14.38 4.12 2.52
C ASN A 262 -13.71 3.26 3.62
N ASP A 263 -13.48 3.83 4.81
CA ASP A 263 -12.75 3.17 5.90
C ASP A 263 -13.43 1.91 6.45
N ILE A 264 -14.73 1.79 6.30
CA ILE A 264 -15.50 0.60 6.72
C ILE A 264 -15.94 -0.27 5.54
N GLY A 265 -15.66 0.16 4.30
CA GLY A 265 -16.01 -0.56 3.10
C GLY A 265 -15.15 -1.80 2.87
N SER A 266 -15.81 -2.84 2.35
CA SER A 266 -15.19 -4.11 1.99
C SER A 266 -14.62 -4.05 0.58
N LEU A 267 -13.39 -4.51 0.40
CA LEU A 267 -12.78 -4.80 -0.90
C LEU A 267 -13.14 -6.20 -1.41
N ARG A 268 -13.73 -7.04 -0.56
CA ARG A 268 -13.99 -8.46 -0.82
C ARG A 268 -15.47 -8.80 -0.93
N ASN A 269 -16.35 -7.80 -0.75
CA ASN A 269 -17.82 -7.96 -0.84
C ASN A 269 -18.44 -6.81 -1.63
N ILE A 270 -18.10 -6.73 -2.91
CA ILE A 270 -18.65 -5.75 -3.85
C ILE A 270 -19.57 -6.48 -4.84
N LYS A 271 -20.86 -6.14 -4.84
CA LYS A 271 -21.87 -6.84 -5.61
C LYS A 271 -22.47 -5.94 -6.67
N VAL A 272 -22.74 -6.51 -7.82
CA VAL A 272 -23.43 -5.82 -8.93
C VAL A 272 -24.78 -6.44 -9.15
N TYR A 273 -25.80 -5.60 -9.15
CA TYR A 273 -27.18 -5.98 -9.41
C TYR A 273 -27.67 -5.34 -10.71
N ARG A 274 -28.29 -6.15 -11.55
CA ARG A 274 -28.98 -5.75 -12.79
C ARG A 274 -30.37 -6.27 -12.74
N ASN A 275 -31.38 -5.40 -12.93
CA ASN A 275 -32.82 -5.77 -12.83
C ASN A 275 -33.13 -6.53 -11.53
N SER A 276 -32.60 -6.05 -10.39
CA SER A 276 -32.79 -6.65 -9.06
C SER A 276 -32.18 -8.05 -8.88
N LYS A 277 -31.36 -8.53 -9.83
CA LYS A 277 -30.65 -9.80 -9.74
C LYS A 277 -29.17 -9.55 -9.58
N GLU A 278 -28.53 -10.26 -8.64
CA GLU A 278 -27.07 -10.27 -8.52
C GLU A 278 -26.45 -10.94 -9.74
N ILE A 279 -25.61 -10.21 -10.47
CA ILE A 279 -24.95 -10.68 -11.69
C ILE A 279 -23.46 -10.91 -11.52
N ALA A 280 -22.83 -10.24 -10.53
CA ALA A 280 -21.43 -10.43 -10.21
C ALA A 280 -21.16 -10.08 -8.75
N SER A 281 -20.15 -10.74 -8.18
CA SER A 281 -19.55 -10.41 -6.90
C SER A 281 -18.04 -10.30 -7.08
N LEU A 282 -17.48 -9.13 -6.79
CA LEU A 282 -16.06 -8.84 -6.94
C LEU A 282 -15.36 -8.97 -5.59
N ASP A 283 -14.26 -9.73 -5.58
CA ASP A 283 -13.21 -9.71 -4.56
C ASP A 283 -11.96 -9.07 -5.17
N VAL A 284 -11.62 -7.86 -4.69
CA VAL A 284 -10.44 -7.14 -5.18
C VAL A 284 -9.14 -7.87 -4.81
N TYR A 285 -9.13 -8.66 -3.73
CA TYR A 285 -7.98 -9.46 -3.36
C TYR A 285 -7.70 -10.58 -4.36
N ASP A 286 -8.73 -11.22 -4.91
CA ASP A 286 -8.58 -12.20 -5.99
C ASP A 286 -7.92 -11.57 -7.24
N TYR A 287 -8.25 -10.32 -7.54
CA TYR A 287 -7.58 -9.58 -8.60
C TYR A 287 -6.12 -9.27 -8.26
N LEU A 288 -5.87 -8.70 -7.07
CA LEU A 288 -4.54 -8.23 -6.66
C LEU A 288 -3.53 -9.36 -6.41
N LEU A 289 -3.99 -10.48 -5.84
CA LEU A 289 -3.14 -11.59 -5.43
C LEU A 289 -3.05 -12.69 -6.48
N ASN A 290 -4.15 -12.95 -7.18
CA ASN A 290 -4.30 -14.10 -8.08
C ASN A 290 -4.44 -13.71 -9.55
N GLY A 291 -4.56 -12.41 -9.88
CA GLY A 291 -4.75 -11.93 -11.24
C GLY A 291 -6.12 -12.30 -11.84
N LYS A 292 -7.09 -12.69 -11.02
CA LYS A 292 -8.43 -13.05 -11.49
C LYS A 292 -9.20 -11.81 -11.91
N TYR A 293 -9.44 -11.67 -13.19
CA TYR A 293 -10.10 -10.51 -13.81
C TYR A 293 -11.54 -10.79 -14.25
N GLU A 294 -12.01 -12.02 -14.18
CA GLU A 294 -13.29 -12.48 -14.73
C GLU A 294 -14.50 -11.79 -14.11
N THR A 295 -14.39 -11.36 -12.84
CA THR A 295 -15.45 -10.67 -12.12
C THR A 295 -15.52 -9.17 -12.43
N ASN A 296 -14.56 -8.64 -13.19
CA ASN A 296 -14.59 -7.25 -13.66
C ASN A 296 -15.49 -7.12 -14.90
N ILE A 297 -16.78 -7.28 -14.70
CA ILE A 297 -17.77 -7.25 -15.75
C ILE A 297 -17.94 -5.86 -16.35
N ARG A 298 -18.41 -5.81 -17.60
CA ARG A 298 -18.90 -4.57 -18.23
C ARG A 298 -20.24 -4.18 -17.62
N LEU A 299 -20.37 -2.89 -17.31
CA LEU A 299 -21.58 -2.33 -16.74
C LEU A 299 -22.61 -1.96 -17.83
N GLU A 300 -23.87 -2.00 -17.45
CA GLU A 300 -24.99 -1.54 -18.26
C GLU A 300 -25.77 -0.42 -17.56
N ASP A 301 -26.67 0.21 -18.33
CA ASP A 301 -27.46 1.31 -17.79
C ASP A 301 -28.38 0.83 -16.65
N ASN A 302 -28.43 1.63 -15.57
CA ASN A 302 -29.14 1.35 -14.32
C ASN A 302 -28.57 0.18 -13.49
N ASP A 303 -27.37 -0.31 -13.75
CA ASP A 303 -26.71 -1.23 -12.83
C ASP A 303 -26.51 -0.58 -11.45
N MET A 304 -26.69 -1.39 -10.41
CA MET A 304 -26.49 -1.00 -9.04
C MET A 304 -25.28 -1.75 -8.45
N ILE A 305 -24.27 -1.01 -8.01
CA ILE A 305 -23.07 -1.53 -7.33
C ILE A 305 -23.28 -1.31 -5.84
N ILE A 306 -23.24 -2.39 -5.07
CA ILE A 306 -23.40 -2.36 -3.61
C ILE A 306 -22.09 -2.75 -2.98
N ILE A 307 -21.55 -1.85 -2.16
CA ILE A 307 -20.35 -2.09 -1.36
C ILE A 307 -20.79 -2.33 0.07
N GLY A 308 -20.56 -3.53 0.57
CA GLY A 308 -20.85 -3.89 1.95
C GLY A 308 -19.73 -3.42 2.92
N PRO A 309 -19.96 -3.45 4.25
CA PRO A 309 -18.90 -3.27 5.22
C PRO A 309 -17.96 -4.49 5.24
N TYR A 310 -16.70 -4.29 5.69
CA TYR A 310 -15.79 -5.40 5.91
C TYR A 310 -16.27 -6.31 7.04
N GLU A 311 -15.88 -7.59 7.01
CA GLU A 311 -16.25 -8.53 8.07
C GLU A 311 -15.22 -8.57 9.20
N GLN A 312 -13.95 -8.64 8.86
CA GLN A 312 -12.84 -8.76 9.81
C GLN A 312 -11.61 -8.01 9.28
N LEU A 313 -10.91 -7.31 10.17
CA LEU A 313 -9.60 -6.74 9.89
C LEU A 313 -8.56 -7.38 10.79
N VAL A 314 -7.48 -7.89 10.22
CA VAL A 314 -6.38 -8.54 10.93
C VAL A 314 -5.06 -7.94 10.49
N THR A 315 -4.20 -7.63 11.43
CA THR A 315 -2.88 -7.06 11.15
C THR A 315 -1.82 -8.16 11.15
N ALA A 316 -1.08 -8.26 10.06
CA ALA A 316 0.13 -9.09 9.97
C ALA A 316 1.34 -8.19 10.14
N GLY A 317 2.20 -8.48 11.13
CA GLY A 317 3.39 -7.69 11.42
C GLY A 317 4.63 -8.54 11.69
N GLY A 318 5.80 -7.89 11.70
CA GLY A 318 7.08 -8.52 11.94
C GLY A 318 7.71 -9.10 10.66
N LYS A 319 8.16 -10.35 10.70
CA LYS A 319 8.93 -10.97 9.62
C LYS A 319 8.07 -11.61 8.53
N VAL A 320 7.07 -10.88 8.05
CA VAL A 320 6.28 -11.18 6.85
C VAL A 320 6.70 -10.27 5.70
N LYS A 321 6.53 -10.70 4.46
CA LYS A 321 6.95 -9.92 3.29
C LYS A 321 6.13 -8.65 3.10
N ARG A 322 4.84 -8.67 3.45
CA ARG A 322 3.94 -7.51 3.39
C ARG A 322 3.29 -7.28 4.75
N ASP A 323 3.95 -6.47 5.57
CA ASP A 323 3.48 -6.03 6.89
C ASP A 323 2.36 -5.00 6.70
N ARG A 324 1.10 -5.45 6.83
CA ARG A 324 -0.10 -4.65 6.61
C ARG A 324 -1.30 -5.20 7.38
N THR A 325 -2.39 -4.42 7.39
CA THR A 325 -3.72 -4.89 7.81
C THR A 325 -4.46 -5.47 6.60
N TYR A 326 -5.10 -6.61 6.80
CA TYR A 326 -5.81 -7.37 5.77
C TYR A 326 -7.28 -7.53 6.12
N GLU A 327 -8.14 -7.46 5.11
CA GLU A 327 -9.53 -7.83 5.25
C GLU A 327 -9.68 -9.34 5.09
N LEU A 328 -10.24 -10.00 6.10
CA LEU A 328 -10.52 -11.42 6.09
C LEU A 328 -12.02 -11.68 6.05
N ARG A 329 -12.39 -12.78 5.43
CA ARG A 329 -13.72 -13.36 5.52
C ARG A 329 -13.80 -14.26 6.75
N ARG A 330 -15.01 -14.48 7.26
CA ARG A 330 -15.23 -15.38 8.38
C ARG A 330 -14.77 -16.79 8.05
N GLY A 331 -14.00 -17.38 8.92
CA GLY A 331 -13.47 -18.73 8.78
C GLY A 331 -12.11 -18.82 8.10
N GLU A 332 -11.59 -17.71 7.58
CA GLU A 332 -10.22 -17.69 7.06
C GLU A 332 -9.21 -17.86 8.19
N THR A 333 -8.12 -18.55 7.87
CA THR A 333 -7.14 -19.06 8.81
C THR A 333 -5.88 -18.20 8.85
N LEU A 334 -4.98 -18.53 9.76
CA LEU A 334 -3.65 -17.94 9.82
C LEU A 334 -2.84 -18.19 8.53
N ALA A 335 -2.99 -19.37 7.93
CA ALA A 335 -2.34 -19.70 6.67
C ALA A 335 -2.83 -18.84 5.52
N ASP A 336 -4.16 -18.60 5.41
CA ASP A 336 -4.73 -17.72 4.39
C ASP A 336 -4.17 -16.30 4.51
N LEU A 337 -4.04 -15.78 5.75
CA LEU A 337 -3.45 -14.46 5.97
C LEU A 337 -1.97 -14.40 5.59
N LEU A 338 -1.20 -15.45 5.91
CA LEU A 338 0.21 -15.54 5.51
C LEU A 338 0.37 -15.56 3.99
N ASP A 339 -0.50 -16.26 3.28
CA ASP A 339 -0.52 -16.27 1.80
C ASP A 339 -0.81 -14.86 1.26
N MET A 340 -1.79 -14.17 1.83
CA MET A 340 -2.09 -12.77 1.48
C MET A 340 -0.90 -11.85 1.80
N ALA A 341 -0.16 -12.09 2.88
CA ALA A 341 1.04 -11.33 3.25
C ALA A 341 2.27 -11.69 2.38
N GLY A 342 2.16 -12.69 1.50
CA GLY A 342 3.23 -13.14 0.61
C GLY A 342 4.23 -14.08 1.27
N GLY A 343 3.89 -14.61 2.46
CA GLY A 343 4.73 -15.51 3.24
C GLY A 343 5.77 -14.78 4.10
N PHE A 344 6.71 -15.55 4.60
CA PHE A 344 7.77 -15.12 5.52
C PHE A 344 8.95 -14.45 4.82
N THR A 345 9.66 -13.58 5.54
CA THR A 345 10.99 -13.13 5.15
C THR A 345 12.04 -14.23 5.38
N GLY A 346 13.22 -14.11 4.77
CA GLY A 346 14.27 -15.13 4.85
C GLY A 346 14.85 -15.36 6.26
N ASP A 347 14.65 -14.38 7.15
CA ASP A 347 15.12 -14.40 8.54
C ASP A 347 13.98 -14.59 9.55
N ALA A 348 12.80 -15.00 9.09
CA ALA A 348 11.65 -15.25 9.94
C ALA A 348 11.78 -16.56 10.73
N TYR A 349 11.33 -16.55 11.98
CA TYR A 349 11.11 -17.75 12.74
C TYR A 349 9.73 -18.33 12.42
N THR A 350 9.69 -19.47 11.75
CA THR A 350 8.45 -20.06 11.23
C THR A 350 7.81 -21.08 12.18
N GLY A 351 8.51 -21.56 13.19
CA GLY A 351 8.03 -22.62 14.09
C GLY A 351 6.81 -22.24 14.92
N SER A 352 6.61 -20.96 15.23
CA SER A 352 5.41 -20.49 15.90
C SER A 352 5.19 -18.99 15.68
N ILE A 353 3.92 -18.57 15.71
CA ILE A 353 3.49 -17.17 15.57
C ILE A 353 2.71 -16.76 16.80
N ARG A 354 2.94 -15.55 17.28
CA ARG A 354 2.17 -14.96 18.36
C ARG A 354 1.01 -14.15 17.78
N VAL A 355 -0.20 -14.49 18.23
CA VAL A 355 -1.43 -13.78 17.87
C VAL A 355 -1.97 -13.07 19.10
N LYS A 356 -2.06 -11.75 19.04
CA LYS A 356 -2.72 -10.93 20.03
C LYS A 356 -4.20 -10.83 19.67
N ARG A 357 -5.07 -11.28 20.55
CA ARG A 357 -6.53 -11.33 20.38
C ARG A 357 -7.25 -10.61 21.50
N LYS A 358 -8.31 -9.87 21.18
CA LYS A 358 -9.20 -9.30 22.18
C LYS A 358 -10.03 -10.40 22.87
N ALA A 359 -10.02 -10.43 24.19
CA ALA A 359 -10.77 -11.38 25.01
C ALA A 359 -11.53 -10.60 26.10
N GLY A 360 -12.78 -10.22 25.80
CA GLY A 360 -13.57 -9.36 26.66
C GLY A 360 -12.98 -7.95 26.77
N ASP A 361 -12.61 -7.54 27.98
CA ASP A 361 -12.00 -6.24 28.31
C ASP A 361 -10.46 -6.23 28.24
N ARG A 362 -9.84 -7.36 27.93
CA ARG A 362 -8.37 -7.55 27.88
C ARG A 362 -7.89 -8.17 26.62
N TYR A 363 -6.57 -8.18 26.43
CA TYR A 363 -5.93 -8.92 25.37
C TYR A 363 -5.39 -10.26 25.87
N LYS A 364 -5.49 -11.28 25.02
CA LYS A 364 -4.87 -12.59 25.19
C LYS A 364 -3.84 -12.79 24.08
N ILE A 365 -2.71 -13.41 24.44
CA ILE A 365 -1.72 -13.87 23.46
C ILE A 365 -1.95 -15.37 23.26
N ALA A 366 -2.10 -15.78 22.02
CA ALA A 366 -2.08 -17.16 21.58
C ALA A 366 -0.78 -17.43 20.83
N THR A 367 -0.07 -18.48 21.19
CA THR A 367 1.06 -18.99 20.42
C THR A 367 0.52 -20.10 19.52
N VAL A 368 0.66 -19.93 18.22
CA VAL A 368 0.17 -20.86 17.20
C VAL A 368 1.38 -21.52 16.55
N ASN A 369 1.50 -22.84 16.66
CA ASN A 369 2.58 -23.60 16.03
C ASN A 369 2.29 -23.83 14.55
N GLU A 370 3.33 -24.08 13.76
CA GLU A 370 3.26 -24.27 12.30
C GLU A 370 2.18 -25.27 11.87
N GLU A 371 2.05 -26.40 12.58
CA GLU A 371 1.03 -27.42 12.33
C GLU A 371 -0.41 -26.91 12.46
N GLN A 372 -0.61 -25.82 13.17
CA GLN A 372 -1.93 -25.24 13.47
C GLN A 372 -2.29 -24.10 12.51
N PHE A 373 -1.40 -23.62 11.66
CA PHE A 373 -1.65 -22.47 10.79
C PHE A 373 -2.88 -22.66 9.90
N GLN A 374 -3.08 -23.86 9.37
CA GLN A 374 -4.21 -24.23 8.51
C GLN A 374 -5.56 -24.31 9.25
N THR A 375 -5.54 -24.47 10.57
CA THR A 375 -6.76 -24.69 11.38
C THR A 375 -7.07 -23.56 12.33
N PHE A 376 -6.13 -22.67 12.56
CA PHE A 376 -6.32 -21.53 13.46
C PHE A 376 -7.09 -20.40 12.78
N VAL A 377 -8.38 -20.33 13.06
CA VAL A 377 -9.27 -19.28 12.52
C VAL A 377 -9.00 -17.95 13.21
N LEU A 378 -8.80 -16.93 12.38
CA LEU A 378 -8.57 -15.55 12.82
C LEU A 378 -9.90 -14.84 13.12
N GLN A 379 -9.82 -13.79 13.95
CA GLN A 379 -10.97 -12.99 14.37
C GLN A 379 -10.70 -11.51 14.15
N ASP A 380 -11.76 -10.72 14.08
CA ASP A 380 -11.65 -9.27 13.93
C ASP A 380 -10.81 -8.65 15.06
N GLY A 381 -9.86 -7.79 14.66
CA GLY A 381 -8.93 -7.13 15.55
C GLY A 381 -7.74 -7.98 16.00
N ASP A 382 -7.56 -9.20 15.48
CA ASP A 382 -6.35 -9.98 15.73
C ASP A 382 -5.12 -9.28 15.16
N SER A 383 -4.00 -9.41 15.86
CA SER A 383 -2.71 -8.90 15.39
C SER A 383 -1.65 -9.98 15.51
N LEU A 384 -1.09 -10.38 14.37
CA LEU A 384 0.01 -11.31 14.27
C LEU A 384 1.34 -10.60 14.48
N MET A 385 2.26 -11.29 15.15
CA MET A 385 3.67 -10.90 15.20
C MET A 385 4.53 -12.12 14.87
N VAL A 386 5.23 -12.04 13.76
CA VAL A 386 6.22 -13.03 13.34
C VAL A 386 7.60 -12.58 13.79
N ASP A 387 8.27 -13.40 14.59
CA ASP A 387 9.59 -13.10 15.12
C ASP A 387 10.68 -13.43 14.08
N SER A 388 11.88 -12.90 14.30
CA SER A 388 13.08 -13.33 13.57
C SER A 388 13.70 -14.55 14.21
N VAL A 389 14.51 -15.30 13.46
CA VAL A 389 15.43 -16.27 14.03
C VAL A 389 16.35 -15.60 15.04
N ILE A 390 16.71 -16.32 16.08
CA ILE A 390 17.61 -15.81 17.11
C ILE A 390 18.97 -15.55 16.47
N PRO A 391 19.62 -14.38 16.69
CA PRO A 391 20.95 -14.08 16.15
C PRO A 391 22.03 -14.84 16.93
N TYR A 392 21.92 -16.15 16.93
CA TYR A 392 22.83 -17.05 17.62
C TYR A 392 23.27 -18.14 16.63
N TYR A 393 24.59 -18.42 16.62
CA TYR A 393 25.15 -19.40 15.72
C TYR A 393 25.36 -20.74 16.46
N ASP A 394 25.00 -21.83 15.82
CA ASP A 394 25.17 -23.16 16.41
C ASP A 394 26.60 -23.66 16.36
N ASN A 395 27.41 -23.13 15.45
CA ASN A 395 28.74 -23.64 15.12
C ASN A 395 29.78 -22.53 14.92
N ARG A 396 29.57 -21.33 15.46
CA ARG A 396 30.53 -20.25 15.32
C ARG A 396 31.67 -20.37 16.31
N ILE A 397 32.89 -20.09 15.84
CA ILE A 397 34.08 -19.78 16.60
C ILE A 397 34.71 -18.51 16.05
N ILE A 398 35.38 -17.72 16.89
CA ILE A 398 35.94 -16.43 16.51
C ILE A 398 37.42 -16.41 16.78
N ILE A 399 38.24 -15.96 15.82
CA ILE A 399 39.64 -15.73 16.01
C ILE A 399 39.98 -14.28 15.72
N SER A 400 40.72 -13.66 16.61
CA SER A 400 41.14 -12.25 16.49
C SER A 400 42.63 -12.07 16.85
N GLY A 401 43.20 -10.94 16.51
CA GLY A 401 44.61 -10.59 16.82
C GLY A 401 45.57 -10.96 15.70
N ALA A 402 46.75 -11.57 16.09
CA ALA A 402 47.93 -11.77 15.25
C ALA A 402 47.82 -12.92 14.24
N VAL A 403 46.70 -13.08 13.58
CA VAL A 403 46.49 -14.02 12.46
C VAL A 403 46.30 -13.26 11.14
N TRP A 404 46.61 -13.91 10.01
CA TRP A 404 46.44 -13.28 8.69
C TRP A 404 45.00 -12.97 8.34
N ARG A 405 44.08 -13.85 8.75
CA ARG A 405 42.65 -13.69 8.46
C ARG A 405 41.84 -13.80 9.75
N PRO A 406 41.77 -12.71 10.55
CA PRO A 406 40.89 -12.68 11.71
C PRO A 406 39.40 -12.66 11.24
N GLY A 407 38.50 -13.25 12.03
CA GLY A 407 37.08 -13.31 11.73
C GLY A 407 36.35 -14.44 12.39
N GLU A 408 35.16 -14.67 11.90
CA GLU A 408 34.28 -15.77 12.32
C GLU A 408 34.54 -17.01 11.44
N TYR A 409 34.58 -18.17 12.06
CA TYR A 409 34.81 -19.45 11.41
C TYR A 409 33.79 -20.48 11.86
N GLU A 410 33.64 -21.52 11.07
CA GLU A 410 32.77 -22.66 11.36
C GLU A 410 33.51 -23.65 12.26
N LEU A 411 32.89 -24.04 13.37
CA LEU A 411 33.29 -25.19 14.16
C LEU A 411 32.77 -26.46 13.42
N SER A 412 33.69 -27.21 12.85
CA SER A 412 33.39 -28.39 12.03
C SER A 412 34.33 -29.55 12.39
N PRO A 413 34.11 -30.80 11.89
CA PRO A 413 35.05 -31.90 12.09
C PRO A 413 36.48 -31.60 11.63
N ASP A 414 36.62 -30.71 10.63
CA ASP A 414 37.94 -30.34 10.08
C ASP A 414 38.58 -29.16 10.83
N VAL A 415 37.78 -28.37 11.54
CA VAL A 415 38.24 -27.17 12.30
C VAL A 415 37.59 -27.21 13.70
N HIS A 416 38.17 -28.00 14.59
CA HIS A 416 37.69 -28.14 15.97
C HIS A 416 38.77 -27.99 17.03
N THR A 417 40.02 -27.65 16.63
CA THR A 417 41.13 -27.38 17.55
C THR A 417 41.77 -26.03 17.28
N VAL A 418 42.52 -25.50 18.25
CA VAL A 418 43.22 -24.21 18.12
C VAL A 418 44.17 -24.21 16.94
N LYS A 419 44.94 -25.30 16.75
CA LYS A 419 45.88 -25.41 15.65
C LYS A 419 45.21 -25.38 14.30
N GLN A 420 44.13 -26.14 14.12
CA GLN A 420 43.35 -26.15 12.89
C GLN A 420 42.74 -24.80 12.59
N LEU A 421 42.22 -24.10 13.61
CA LEU A 421 41.65 -22.76 13.43
C LEU A 421 42.72 -21.76 13.00
N ILE A 422 43.95 -21.81 13.57
CA ILE A 422 45.04 -20.95 13.15
C ILE A 422 45.43 -21.27 11.69
N GLU A 423 45.50 -22.56 11.32
CA GLU A 423 45.79 -22.98 9.95
C GLU A 423 44.72 -22.47 8.97
N GLN A 424 43.47 -22.56 9.34
CA GLN A 424 42.33 -22.04 8.55
C GLN A 424 42.39 -20.50 8.42
N ALA A 425 42.87 -19.80 9.47
CA ALA A 425 43.14 -18.35 9.47
C ALA A 425 44.40 -17.97 8.71
N SER A 426 45.01 -18.88 7.94
CA SER A 426 46.20 -18.72 7.14
C SER A 426 47.50 -18.50 8.00
N GLY A 427 47.49 -18.95 9.25
CA GLY A 427 48.61 -18.87 10.14
C GLY A 427 48.77 -17.55 10.89
N LEU A 428 49.86 -17.52 11.71
CA LEU A 428 50.20 -16.34 12.51
C LEU A 428 51.01 -15.33 11.69
N LYS A 429 50.92 -14.05 12.02
CA LYS A 429 51.79 -12.99 11.53
C LYS A 429 53.13 -13.13 12.21
N GLY A 430 54.23 -12.98 11.46
CA GLY A 430 55.58 -13.30 11.93
C GLY A 430 56.23 -12.27 12.88
N ASP A 431 55.65 -11.15 13.09
CA ASP A 431 56.15 -9.99 13.83
C ASP A 431 55.50 -9.80 15.21
N GLU A 432 54.59 -10.70 15.60
CA GLU A 432 53.78 -10.58 16.81
C GLU A 432 54.29 -11.47 17.95
N PHE A 433 53.96 -11.10 19.19
CA PHE A 433 54.25 -11.91 20.36
C PHE A 433 53.29 -13.10 20.46
N VAL A 434 53.69 -14.24 19.90
CA VAL A 434 52.87 -15.48 19.77
C VAL A 434 52.87 -16.36 21.01
N GLY A 435 53.66 -16.02 22.07
CA GLY A 435 53.75 -16.82 23.29
C GLY A 435 52.54 -16.74 24.22
N ARG A 436 51.60 -15.85 23.95
CA ARG A 436 50.42 -15.67 24.81
C ARG A 436 49.15 -15.42 23.99
N ALA A 437 48.17 -16.28 24.19
CA ALA A 437 46.84 -16.08 23.71
C ALA A 437 45.82 -16.51 24.79
N GLN A 438 44.58 -16.24 24.53
CA GLN A 438 43.50 -16.63 25.43
C GLN A 438 42.29 -17.09 24.63
N ILE A 439 41.53 -18.04 25.19
CA ILE A 439 40.23 -18.42 24.68
C ILE A 439 39.22 -17.93 25.71
N THR A 440 38.28 -17.11 25.27
CA THR A 440 37.10 -16.74 26.05
C THR A 440 35.98 -17.72 25.70
N ARG A 441 35.58 -18.52 26.67
CA ARG A 441 34.55 -19.58 26.50
C ARG A 441 33.31 -19.23 27.28
N LEU A 442 32.18 -19.37 26.64
CA LEU A 442 30.85 -19.21 27.28
C LEU A 442 30.46 -20.51 27.96
N ASN A 443 30.30 -20.48 29.29
CA ASN A 443 29.86 -21.62 30.07
C ASN A 443 28.32 -21.85 29.91
N PRO A 444 27.81 -23.05 30.27
CA PRO A 444 26.37 -23.33 30.20
C PRO A 444 25.48 -22.42 31.09
N ASP A 445 26.07 -21.81 32.12
CA ASP A 445 25.43 -20.82 33.00
C ASP A 445 25.54 -19.37 32.49
N PHE A 446 25.98 -19.17 31.25
CA PHE A 446 26.22 -17.90 30.59
C PHE A 446 27.33 -17.04 31.23
N THR A 447 28.14 -17.57 32.11
CA THR A 447 29.36 -16.91 32.56
C THR A 447 30.47 -17.14 31.54
N SER A 448 31.45 -16.21 31.48
CA SER A 448 32.60 -16.37 30.60
C SER A 448 33.82 -16.86 31.40
N SER A 449 34.47 -17.88 30.93
CA SER A 449 35.76 -18.34 31.44
C SER A 449 36.89 -17.98 30.45
N VAL A 450 38.04 -17.64 30.98
CA VAL A 450 39.23 -17.30 30.16
C VAL A 450 40.28 -18.38 30.36
N ILE A 451 40.67 -19.01 29.28
CA ILE A 451 41.72 -20.03 29.24
C ILE A 451 42.96 -19.42 28.62
N ALA A 452 43.99 -19.23 29.42
CA ALA A 452 45.28 -18.73 28.89
C ALA A 452 46.04 -19.86 28.20
N ILE A 453 46.55 -19.62 26.99
CA ILE A 453 47.25 -20.60 26.18
C ILE A 453 48.57 -20.04 25.66
N ASN A 454 49.57 -20.95 25.48
CA ASN A 454 50.80 -20.65 24.76
C ASN A 454 50.71 -21.30 23.36
N ILE A 455 50.50 -20.47 22.35
CA ILE A 455 50.29 -20.96 20.96
C ILE A 455 51.58 -21.65 20.45
N VAL A 456 52.77 -21.14 20.80
CA VAL A 456 54.05 -21.73 20.35
C VAL A 456 54.23 -23.16 20.87
N ASP A 457 53.85 -23.43 22.11
CA ASP A 457 53.96 -24.75 22.70
C ASP A 457 52.94 -25.71 22.11
N ILE A 458 51.73 -25.24 21.76
CA ILE A 458 50.72 -26.05 21.04
C ILE A 458 51.17 -26.40 19.63
N LEU A 459 51.64 -25.40 18.88
CA LEU A 459 52.09 -25.59 17.49
C LEU A 459 53.32 -26.54 17.39
N ASN A 460 54.23 -26.45 18.40
CA ASN A 460 55.37 -27.32 18.47
C ASN A 460 55.08 -28.70 19.09
N GLY A 461 53.86 -29.00 19.49
CA GLY A 461 53.46 -30.27 20.06
C GLY A 461 53.99 -30.54 21.49
N LYS A 462 54.45 -29.50 22.21
CA LYS A 462 54.87 -29.60 23.60
C LYS A 462 53.71 -29.72 24.58
N VAL A 463 52.59 -29.15 24.22
CA VAL A 463 51.32 -29.16 24.97
C VAL A 463 50.23 -29.73 24.06
N PRO A 464 49.30 -30.54 24.59
CA PRO A 464 48.19 -31.04 23.79
C PRO A 464 47.37 -29.87 23.19
N ASP A 465 46.90 -30.07 21.96
CA ASP A 465 45.99 -29.11 21.32
C ASP A 465 44.67 -29.01 22.08
N ILE A 466 44.03 -27.86 22.04
CA ILE A 466 42.82 -27.60 22.78
C ILE A 466 41.61 -27.70 21.85
N GLU A 467 40.65 -28.49 22.25
CA GLU A 467 39.37 -28.59 21.54
C GLU A 467 38.55 -27.31 21.75
N LEU A 468 38.08 -26.76 20.66
CA LEU A 468 37.24 -25.57 20.62
C LEU A 468 35.77 -25.97 20.84
N GLN A 469 35.02 -25.06 21.43
CA GLN A 469 33.60 -25.16 21.61
C GLN A 469 32.89 -24.02 20.87
N LYS A 470 31.59 -24.21 20.62
CA LYS A 470 30.80 -23.16 19.99
C LYS A 470 30.90 -21.85 20.79
N GLU A 471 30.97 -20.74 20.06
CA GLU A 471 31.13 -19.38 20.60
C GLU A 471 32.47 -19.13 21.33
N ASP A 472 33.50 -20.01 21.23
CA ASP A 472 34.84 -19.69 21.67
C ASP A 472 35.43 -18.52 20.88
N GLN A 473 36.03 -17.57 21.61
CA GLN A 473 36.68 -16.39 21.04
C GLN A 473 38.14 -16.35 21.46
#